data_c7570257a85946d9cdd5b557e04f0e05
#
_entry.id   c7570257a85946d9cdd5b557e04f0e05
#
_cell.length_a   1.000
_cell.length_b   1.000
_cell.length_c   1.000
_cell.angle_alpha   90.00
_cell.angle_beta   90.00
_cell.angle_gamma   90.00
#
_symmetry.space_group_name_H-M   'P 1'
#
loop_
_entity.id
_entity.type
_entity.pdbx_description
1 polymer ?
#
loop_
_entity_poly.entity_id
_entity_poly.type
_entity_poly.pdbx_seq_one_letter_code
_entity_poly.pdbx_strand_id
1 'polypeptide(L)'
;MDNFNYLLPGLLFEYEGVTGLKTGTSDASGASITTTATRNGFSVIVVSMGSKEPLNRFKVTRHILDELFKKYEGLIVGAPGKSVQNLAPIQLEGGTEETLGVDYGKTFIAAVPKGTALSQIKIGFTPLEELKTEDGKVKAPITAGQTVGTLTFEMPGENLGYVDGKDHGTVEALAAFDVETSNVVTESVRGAKGFFEQMVHKVQDFFGGIWNKIQSIFSPAATE
;
A
#
# COMPACT_ATOMS: atom_id res chain seq x y z
N MET A 1 -42.63 -9.34 5.27
CA MET A 1 -41.84 -9.92 6.37
C MET A 1 -41.10 -8.77 7.04
N ASP A 2 -41.34 -8.52 8.31
CA ASP A 2 -40.73 -7.37 8.97
C ASP A 2 -39.26 -7.64 9.25
N ASN A 3 -38.40 -6.63 9.00
CA ASN A 3 -36.98 -6.72 9.32
C ASN A 3 -36.75 -6.18 10.73
N PHE A 4 -36.15 -7.01 11.58
CA PHE A 4 -35.86 -6.66 12.98
C PHE A 4 -34.51 -5.97 13.19
N ASN A 5 -33.73 -5.75 12.13
CA ASN A 5 -32.54 -4.93 12.21
C ASN A 5 -32.89 -3.46 11.98
N TYR A 6 -33.23 -2.76 13.05
CA TYR A 6 -33.68 -1.36 12.98
C TYR A 6 -32.59 -0.36 12.57
N LEU A 7 -31.37 -0.80 12.32
CA LEU A 7 -30.30 0.05 11.75
C LEU A 7 -30.38 0.18 10.22
N LEU A 8 -31.21 -0.65 9.55
CA LEU A 8 -31.38 -0.60 8.11
C LEU A 8 -32.11 0.67 7.66
N PRO A 9 -31.93 1.09 6.38
CA PRO A 9 -32.59 2.27 5.83
C PRO A 9 -34.11 2.27 6.04
N GLY A 10 -34.65 3.42 6.42
CA GLY A 10 -36.08 3.62 6.67
C GLY A 10 -36.61 3.09 8.01
N LEU A 11 -35.76 2.54 8.87
CA LEU A 11 -36.13 1.99 10.17
C LEU A 11 -35.69 2.89 11.35
N LEU A 12 -36.22 2.61 12.56
CA LEU A 12 -36.20 3.49 13.75
C LEU A 12 -34.80 3.99 14.15
N PHE A 13 -33.74 3.18 13.96
CA PHE A 13 -32.36 3.48 14.30
C PHE A 13 -31.47 3.55 13.06
N GLU A 14 -32.09 3.88 11.90
CA GLU A 14 -31.34 3.95 10.64
C GLU A 14 -29.93 4.51 10.82
N TYR A 15 -28.96 3.83 10.19
CA TYR A 15 -27.56 4.23 10.19
C TYR A 15 -26.97 4.08 8.81
N GLU A 16 -26.40 5.17 8.30
CA GLU A 16 -25.83 5.23 6.96
C GLU A 16 -24.76 4.17 6.74
N GLY A 17 -24.87 3.45 5.62
CA GLY A 17 -23.94 2.41 5.22
C GLY A 17 -24.21 1.02 5.80
N VAL A 18 -25.21 0.86 6.68
CA VAL A 18 -25.59 -0.46 7.19
C VAL A 18 -26.27 -1.29 6.10
N THR A 19 -25.77 -2.55 5.93
CA THR A 19 -26.26 -3.49 4.92
C THR A 19 -26.86 -4.77 5.50
N GLY A 20 -26.71 -5.03 6.79
CA GLY A 20 -27.19 -6.23 7.48
C GLY A 20 -26.61 -6.30 8.90
N LEU A 21 -26.61 -7.44 9.59
CA LEU A 21 -26.94 -8.78 9.12
C LEU A 21 -28.13 -9.35 9.89
N LYS A 22 -27.90 -9.70 11.19
CA LYS A 22 -28.84 -10.51 11.97
C LYS A 22 -29.02 -10.01 13.41
N THR A 23 -30.23 -10.05 13.89
CA THR A 23 -30.57 -9.84 15.29
C THR A 23 -31.04 -11.14 15.94
N GLY A 24 -30.86 -11.23 17.24
CA GLY A 24 -31.34 -12.33 18.06
C GLY A 24 -31.76 -11.85 19.46
N THR A 25 -32.69 -12.54 20.08
CA THR A 25 -33.07 -12.29 21.46
C THR A 25 -33.49 -13.61 22.10
N SER A 26 -33.00 -13.86 23.31
CA SER A 26 -33.46 -14.94 24.16
C SER A 26 -33.43 -14.51 25.63
N ASP A 27 -34.22 -15.16 26.48
CA ASP A 27 -34.23 -14.86 27.92
C ASP A 27 -32.89 -15.13 28.60
N ALA A 28 -32.15 -16.13 28.09
CA ALA A 28 -30.85 -16.52 28.66
C ALA A 28 -29.71 -15.60 28.21
N SER A 29 -29.71 -15.15 26.96
CA SER A 29 -28.56 -14.41 26.36
C SER A 29 -28.83 -12.92 26.13
N GLY A 30 -30.04 -12.44 26.45
CA GLY A 30 -30.45 -11.08 26.13
C GLY A 30 -30.56 -10.81 24.63
N ALA A 31 -30.53 -9.54 24.27
CA ALA A 31 -30.62 -9.11 22.88
C ALA A 31 -29.25 -8.91 22.24
N SER A 32 -29.09 -9.40 21.03
CA SER A 32 -27.82 -9.39 20.27
C SER A 32 -28.04 -8.90 18.85
N ILE A 33 -26.98 -8.37 18.24
CA ILE A 33 -26.96 -7.95 16.83
C ILE A 33 -25.56 -8.18 16.24
N THR A 34 -25.51 -8.66 15.03
CA THR A 34 -24.35 -8.57 14.14
C THR A 34 -24.70 -7.63 13.00
N THR A 35 -23.88 -6.61 12.79
CA THR A 35 -24.15 -5.55 11.81
C THR A 35 -22.93 -5.34 10.94
N THR A 36 -23.15 -5.16 9.63
CA THR A 36 -22.14 -4.70 8.67
C THR A 36 -22.46 -3.27 8.28
N ALA A 37 -21.46 -2.44 8.18
CA ALA A 37 -21.57 -1.08 7.64
C ALA A 37 -20.37 -0.75 6.78
N THR A 38 -20.63 -0.03 5.67
CA THR A 38 -19.58 0.37 4.72
C THR A 38 -19.71 1.85 4.41
N ARG A 39 -18.60 2.61 4.51
CA ARG A 39 -18.48 4.00 4.06
C ARG A 39 -17.16 4.19 3.32
N ASN A 40 -17.19 4.80 2.14
CA ASN A 40 -15.99 5.13 1.35
C ASN A 40 -15.02 3.94 1.18
N GLY A 41 -15.56 2.74 0.94
CA GLY A 41 -14.75 1.52 0.78
C GLY A 41 -14.23 0.90 2.09
N PHE A 42 -14.43 1.54 3.23
CA PHE A 42 -14.15 0.97 4.55
C PHE A 42 -15.35 0.23 5.09
N SER A 43 -15.22 -1.07 5.28
CA SER A 43 -16.26 -1.96 5.80
C SER A 43 -15.92 -2.44 7.20
N VAL A 44 -16.91 -2.45 8.07
CA VAL A 44 -16.76 -2.94 9.44
C VAL A 44 -17.87 -3.93 9.78
N ILE A 45 -17.55 -4.86 10.68
CA ILE A 45 -18.50 -5.78 11.28
C ILE A 45 -18.52 -5.48 12.77
N VAL A 46 -19.70 -5.16 13.30
CA VAL A 46 -19.92 -4.96 14.74
C VAL A 46 -20.80 -6.08 15.27
N VAL A 47 -20.32 -6.72 16.34
CA VAL A 47 -21.07 -7.74 17.10
C VAL A 47 -21.32 -7.21 18.49
N SER A 48 -22.61 -7.03 18.86
CA SER A 48 -23.02 -6.64 20.18
C SER A 48 -23.94 -7.73 20.75
N MET A 49 -23.61 -8.20 21.94
CA MET A 49 -24.31 -9.32 22.59
C MET A 49 -24.71 -8.97 24.03
N GLY A 50 -25.76 -9.61 24.52
CA GLY A 50 -26.11 -9.57 25.94
C GLY A 50 -26.80 -8.27 26.38
N SER A 51 -27.39 -7.50 25.49
CA SER A 51 -28.15 -6.30 25.86
C SER A 51 -29.39 -6.71 26.69
N LYS A 52 -29.51 -6.20 27.91
CA LYS A 52 -30.66 -6.45 28.76
C LYS A 52 -31.95 -5.84 28.14
N GLU A 53 -31.84 -4.62 27.63
CA GLU A 53 -32.92 -3.94 26.93
C GLU A 53 -32.78 -4.16 25.41
N PRO A 54 -33.80 -4.70 24.74
CA PRO A 54 -33.75 -5.06 23.32
C PRO A 54 -33.32 -3.92 22.39
N LEU A 55 -33.72 -2.68 22.66
CA LEU A 55 -33.34 -1.54 21.83
C LEU A 55 -31.93 -1.01 22.09
N ASN A 56 -31.31 -1.34 23.21
CA ASN A 56 -29.97 -0.88 23.54
C ASN A 56 -28.91 -1.47 22.58
N ARG A 57 -29.13 -2.69 22.05
CA ARG A 57 -28.22 -3.24 21.02
C ARG A 57 -28.02 -2.29 19.85
N PHE A 58 -29.06 -1.59 19.39
CA PHE A 58 -28.96 -0.63 18.29
C PHE A 58 -28.25 0.65 18.70
N LYS A 59 -28.52 1.17 19.90
CA LYS A 59 -27.86 2.37 20.43
C LYS A 59 -26.36 2.15 20.61
N VAL A 60 -25.97 1.03 21.21
CA VAL A 60 -24.58 0.66 21.42
C VAL A 60 -23.85 0.44 20.08
N THR A 61 -24.50 -0.27 19.15
CA THR A 61 -23.94 -0.49 17.82
C THR A 61 -23.72 0.81 17.06
N ARG A 62 -24.69 1.75 17.09
CA ARG A 62 -24.51 3.09 16.50
C ARG A 62 -23.32 3.82 17.09
N HIS A 63 -23.20 3.84 18.42
CA HIS A 63 -22.07 4.47 19.08
C HIS A 63 -20.72 3.88 18.67
N ILE A 64 -20.62 2.55 18.56
CA ILE A 64 -19.40 1.87 18.07
C ILE A 64 -19.10 2.27 16.63
N LEU A 65 -20.13 2.27 15.76
CA LEU A 65 -19.96 2.68 14.35
C LEU A 65 -19.53 4.14 14.23
N ASP A 66 -20.12 5.05 15.04
CA ASP A 66 -19.72 6.46 15.08
C ASP A 66 -18.25 6.63 15.44
N GLU A 67 -17.77 5.92 16.47
CA GLU A 67 -16.36 5.96 16.88
C GLU A 67 -15.42 5.37 15.83
N LEU A 68 -15.81 4.27 15.17
CA LEU A 68 -15.02 3.64 14.12
C LEU A 68 -14.89 4.56 12.89
N PHE A 69 -16.02 5.06 12.36
CA PHE A 69 -16.01 5.93 11.18
C PHE A 69 -15.48 7.35 11.46
N LYS A 70 -15.39 7.75 12.75
CA LYS A 70 -14.70 8.97 13.15
C LYS A 70 -13.19 8.81 13.12
N LYS A 71 -12.67 7.64 13.52
CA LYS A 71 -11.24 7.37 13.70
C LYS A 71 -10.57 6.79 12.46
N TYR A 72 -11.30 6.02 11.66
CA TYR A 72 -10.76 5.26 10.53
C TYR A 72 -11.48 5.56 9.24
N GLU A 73 -10.79 5.33 8.14
CA GLU A 73 -11.31 5.43 6.78
C GLU A 73 -10.69 4.39 5.85
N GLY A 74 -11.30 4.17 4.69
CA GLY A 74 -10.73 3.39 3.61
C GLY A 74 -9.89 4.29 2.72
N LEU A 75 -8.60 4.02 2.63
CA LEU A 75 -7.69 4.71 1.72
C LEU A 75 -7.40 3.81 0.52
N ILE A 76 -7.71 4.28 -0.69
CA ILE A 76 -7.33 3.59 -1.93
C ILE A 76 -5.83 3.77 -2.10
N VAL A 77 -5.06 2.70 -1.88
CA VAL A 77 -3.60 2.68 -2.03
C VAL A 77 -3.22 2.50 -3.49
N GLY A 78 -3.95 1.69 -4.23
CA GLY A 78 -3.72 1.45 -5.64
C GLY A 78 -4.89 0.79 -6.35
N ALA A 79 -4.87 0.81 -7.68
CA ALA A 79 -5.89 0.20 -8.53
C ALA A 79 -5.25 -0.32 -9.82
N PRO A 80 -5.88 -1.27 -10.54
CA PRO A 80 -5.37 -1.82 -11.79
C PRO A 80 -4.99 -0.71 -12.80
N GLY A 81 -3.86 -0.88 -13.48
CA GLY A 81 -3.33 0.07 -14.45
C GLY A 81 -2.79 1.37 -13.84
N LYS A 82 -2.57 1.38 -12.53
CA LYS A 82 -1.84 2.45 -11.84
C LYS A 82 -0.49 1.94 -11.40
N SER A 83 0.55 2.65 -11.77
CA SER A 83 1.92 2.35 -11.37
C SER A 83 2.11 2.55 -9.87
N VAL A 84 2.87 1.64 -9.27
CA VAL A 84 3.16 1.66 -7.84
C VAL A 84 4.11 2.81 -7.53
N GLN A 85 3.68 3.72 -6.68
CA GLN A 85 4.49 4.83 -6.19
C GLN A 85 5.17 4.43 -4.87
N ASN A 86 6.25 5.12 -4.52
CA ASN A 86 6.99 4.92 -3.26
C ASN A 86 7.54 3.48 -3.06
N LEU A 87 7.77 2.76 -4.16
CA LEU A 87 8.43 1.46 -4.16
C LEU A 87 9.93 1.64 -4.44
N ALA A 88 10.76 0.91 -3.71
CA ALA A 88 12.18 0.83 -4.02
C ALA A 88 12.39 0.25 -5.44
N PRO A 89 13.40 0.72 -6.20
CA PRO A 89 13.67 0.21 -7.54
C PRO A 89 13.84 -1.32 -7.55
N ILE A 90 13.01 -2.01 -8.34
CA ILE A 90 13.12 -3.46 -8.53
C ILE A 90 14.21 -3.71 -9.55
N GLN A 91 15.31 -4.33 -9.14
CA GLN A 91 16.44 -4.60 -10.01
C GLN A 91 16.16 -5.76 -10.96
N LEU A 92 16.55 -5.60 -12.22
CA LEU A 92 16.49 -6.63 -13.25
C LEU A 92 17.85 -7.28 -13.50
N GLU A 93 17.84 -8.54 -13.90
CA GLU A 93 19.00 -9.25 -14.37
C GLU A 93 18.79 -9.76 -15.80
N GLY A 94 19.77 -9.53 -16.67
CA GLY A 94 19.75 -9.97 -18.06
C GLY A 94 18.74 -9.25 -18.95
N GLY A 95 18.18 -8.13 -18.51
CA GLY A 95 17.20 -7.36 -19.26
C GLY A 95 17.78 -6.15 -19.97
N THR A 96 17.08 -5.61 -20.97
CA THR A 96 17.41 -4.34 -21.63
C THR A 96 17.28 -3.14 -20.70
N GLU A 97 16.45 -3.26 -19.66
CA GLU A 97 16.27 -2.25 -18.62
C GLU A 97 17.01 -2.66 -17.34
N GLU A 98 17.37 -1.69 -16.51
CA GLU A 98 18.04 -1.93 -15.21
C GLU A 98 17.01 -2.18 -14.09
N THR A 99 15.83 -1.58 -14.20
CA THR A 99 14.79 -1.67 -13.20
C THR A 99 13.44 -1.97 -13.83
N LEU A 100 12.61 -2.69 -13.09
CA LEU A 100 11.25 -3.05 -13.47
C LEU A 100 10.24 -2.10 -12.83
N GLY A 101 9.39 -1.48 -13.66
CA GLY A 101 8.18 -0.82 -13.20
C GLY A 101 7.05 -1.84 -13.00
N VAL A 102 6.25 -1.65 -11.97
CA VAL A 102 5.11 -2.53 -11.70
C VAL A 102 3.82 -1.75 -11.46
N ASP A 103 2.73 -2.37 -11.86
CA ASP A 103 1.37 -1.90 -11.69
C ASP A 103 0.62 -2.78 -10.68
N TYR A 104 -0.45 -2.24 -10.10
CA TYR A 104 -1.34 -3.00 -9.22
C TYR A 104 -2.20 -4.00 -10.02
N GLY A 105 -2.21 -5.26 -9.62
CA GLY A 105 -3.07 -6.30 -10.22
C GLY A 105 -4.53 -6.19 -9.82
N LYS A 106 -4.84 -5.58 -8.67
CA LYS A 106 -6.20 -5.31 -8.18
C LYS A 106 -6.26 -4.02 -7.37
N THR A 107 -7.48 -3.52 -7.16
CA THR A 107 -7.69 -2.41 -6.21
C THR A 107 -7.36 -2.87 -4.80
N PHE A 108 -6.55 -2.09 -4.10
CA PHE A 108 -6.25 -2.28 -2.68
C PHE A 108 -6.72 -1.07 -1.89
N ILE A 109 -7.60 -1.32 -0.92
CA ILE A 109 -8.12 -0.32 0.01
C ILE A 109 -7.65 -0.71 1.41
N ALA A 110 -6.85 0.15 2.02
CA ALA A 110 -6.37 -0.03 3.38
C ALA A 110 -7.30 0.64 4.39
N ALA A 111 -7.60 -0.05 5.49
CA ALA A 111 -8.23 0.55 6.67
C ALA A 111 -7.14 1.29 7.46
N VAL A 112 -7.22 2.61 7.50
CA VAL A 112 -6.18 3.46 8.10
C VAL A 112 -6.79 4.51 9.03
N PRO A 113 -6.02 5.06 9.98
CA PRO A 113 -6.44 6.25 10.72
C PRO A 113 -6.81 7.38 9.76
N LYS A 114 -7.86 8.12 10.09
CA LYS A 114 -8.38 9.19 9.24
C LYS A 114 -7.32 10.27 9.00
N GLY A 115 -7.17 10.68 7.73
CA GLY A 115 -6.17 11.66 7.31
C GLY A 115 -4.78 11.07 7.03
N THR A 116 -4.64 9.74 6.99
CA THR A 116 -3.40 9.08 6.56
C THR A 116 -3.09 9.43 5.10
N ALA A 117 -1.89 9.91 4.84
CA ALA A 117 -1.41 10.17 3.48
C ALA A 117 -0.82 8.87 2.85
N LEU A 118 -0.94 8.71 1.54
CA LEU A 118 -0.35 7.57 0.81
C LEU A 118 1.15 7.42 1.05
N SER A 119 1.88 8.53 1.24
CA SER A 119 3.31 8.54 1.53
C SER A 119 3.70 7.90 2.88
N GLN A 120 2.73 7.70 3.77
CA GLN A 120 2.95 7.04 5.07
C GLN A 120 2.82 5.51 4.97
N ILE A 121 2.31 4.99 3.84
CA ILE A 121 2.22 3.55 3.60
C ILE A 121 3.52 3.10 2.98
N LYS A 122 4.19 2.15 3.64
CA LYS A 122 5.38 1.53 3.08
C LYS A 122 4.95 0.37 2.19
N ILE A 123 5.53 0.31 1.00
CA ILE A 123 5.24 -0.71 0.02
C ILE A 123 6.48 -1.56 -0.17
N GLY A 124 6.34 -2.87 0.05
CA GLY A 124 7.35 -3.88 -0.22
C GLY A 124 7.02 -4.65 -1.49
N PHE A 125 8.04 -5.26 -2.09
CA PHE A 125 7.91 -6.14 -3.25
C PHE A 125 8.66 -7.44 -2.99
N THR A 126 8.02 -8.56 -3.30
CA THR A 126 8.64 -9.89 -3.28
C THR A 126 8.45 -10.52 -4.66
N PRO A 127 9.53 -10.82 -5.39
CA PRO A 127 9.44 -11.47 -6.70
C PRO A 127 8.87 -12.89 -6.59
N LEU A 128 8.26 -13.38 -7.68
CA LEU A 128 7.94 -14.80 -7.81
C LEU A 128 9.23 -15.62 -7.79
N GLU A 129 9.21 -16.79 -7.16
CA GLU A 129 10.41 -17.64 -7.00
C GLU A 129 10.97 -18.09 -8.36
N GLU A 130 10.13 -18.33 -9.38
CA GLU A 130 10.56 -18.69 -10.74
C GLU A 130 11.25 -17.53 -11.49
N LEU A 131 11.03 -16.29 -11.08
CA LEU A 131 11.65 -15.10 -11.69
C LEU A 131 12.78 -14.53 -10.84
N LYS A 132 12.98 -15.07 -9.65
CA LYS A 132 13.95 -14.57 -8.69
C LYS A 132 15.35 -15.15 -8.97
N THR A 133 16.34 -14.28 -9.01
CA THR A 133 17.76 -14.70 -9.08
C THR A 133 18.30 -14.95 -7.68
N GLU A 134 19.49 -15.57 -7.59
CA GLU A 134 20.17 -15.80 -6.31
C GLU A 134 20.41 -14.49 -5.53
N ASP A 135 20.66 -13.39 -6.24
CA ASP A 135 20.84 -12.04 -5.68
C ASP A 135 19.51 -11.32 -5.36
N GLY A 136 18.36 -11.99 -5.56
CA GLY A 136 17.04 -11.41 -5.27
C GLY A 136 16.49 -10.45 -6.33
N LYS A 137 17.13 -10.35 -7.51
CA LYS A 137 16.66 -9.57 -8.65
C LYS A 137 15.56 -10.32 -9.43
N VAL A 138 14.89 -9.64 -10.35
CA VAL A 138 13.93 -10.24 -11.27
C VAL A 138 14.63 -10.54 -12.59
N LYS A 139 14.47 -11.78 -13.09
CA LYS A 139 15.11 -12.24 -14.32
C LYS A 139 14.29 -11.89 -15.56
N ALA A 140 14.93 -11.28 -16.55
CA ALA A 140 14.35 -11.09 -17.88
C ALA A 140 14.40 -12.41 -18.72
N PRO A 141 13.55 -12.55 -19.79
CA PRO A 141 12.61 -11.53 -20.29
C PRO A 141 11.31 -11.48 -19.48
N ILE A 142 10.65 -10.33 -19.53
CA ILE A 142 9.37 -10.07 -18.86
C ILE A 142 8.40 -9.47 -19.88
N THR A 143 7.13 -9.87 -19.83
CA THR A 143 6.08 -9.33 -20.68
C THR A 143 5.19 -8.37 -19.89
N ALA A 144 4.79 -7.27 -20.51
CA ALA A 144 3.84 -6.33 -19.91
C ALA A 144 2.56 -7.03 -19.44
N GLY A 145 2.10 -6.72 -18.23
CA GLY A 145 0.96 -7.38 -17.60
C GLY A 145 1.24 -8.75 -16.99
N GLN A 146 2.45 -9.30 -17.14
CA GLN A 146 2.86 -10.53 -16.47
C GLN A 146 2.92 -10.30 -14.96
N THR A 147 2.39 -11.25 -14.17
CA THR A 147 2.62 -11.25 -12.72
C THR A 147 4.10 -11.54 -12.45
N VAL A 148 4.77 -10.61 -11.77
CA VAL A 148 6.21 -10.68 -11.48
C VAL A 148 6.51 -10.85 -10.00
N GLY A 149 5.53 -10.66 -9.16
CA GLY A 149 5.69 -10.78 -7.71
C GLY A 149 4.45 -10.35 -6.95
N THR A 150 4.66 -10.07 -5.68
CA THR A 150 3.63 -9.64 -4.74
C THR A 150 4.03 -8.34 -4.07
N LEU A 151 3.10 -7.39 -4.01
CA LEU A 151 3.21 -6.17 -3.21
C LEU A 151 2.71 -6.45 -1.79
N THR A 152 3.44 -5.98 -0.81
CA THR A 152 3.07 -5.98 0.61
C THR A 152 2.94 -4.55 1.11
N PHE A 153 2.10 -4.32 2.12
CA PHE A 153 1.80 -2.98 2.61
C PHE A 153 1.92 -2.93 4.13
N GLU A 154 2.70 -1.97 4.62
CA GLU A 154 2.78 -1.66 6.05
C GLU A 154 2.05 -0.33 6.29
N MET A 155 0.93 -0.40 6.99
CA MET A 155 0.10 0.75 7.33
C MET A 155 0.57 1.42 8.62
N PRO A 156 0.47 2.76 8.73
CA PRO A 156 0.74 3.44 9.98
C PRO A 156 -0.35 3.16 11.03
N GLY A 157 0.02 3.22 12.31
CA GLY A 157 -0.90 3.06 13.42
C GLY A 157 -0.98 1.63 13.95
N GLU A 158 -2.08 1.32 14.64
CA GLU A 158 -2.32 0.01 15.20
C GLU A 158 -2.67 -1.00 14.09
N ASN A 159 -2.06 -2.17 14.15
CA ASN A 159 -2.44 -3.28 13.27
C ASN A 159 -3.80 -3.83 13.70
N LEU A 160 -4.84 -3.49 12.95
CA LEU A 160 -6.20 -3.94 13.23
C LEU A 160 -6.42 -5.43 12.92
N GLY A 161 -5.47 -6.05 12.19
CA GLY A 161 -5.57 -7.44 11.75
C GLY A 161 -6.70 -7.70 10.75
N TYR A 162 -6.88 -8.96 10.40
CA TYR A 162 -7.98 -9.41 9.55
C TYR A 162 -8.78 -10.49 10.29
N VAL A 163 -10.09 -10.53 10.04
CA VAL A 163 -11.05 -11.40 10.75
C VAL A 163 -10.71 -12.89 10.58
N ASP A 164 -10.16 -13.28 9.44
CA ASP A 164 -9.77 -14.66 9.16
C ASP A 164 -8.32 -14.99 9.57
N GLY A 165 -7.62 -14.07 10.21
CA GLY A 165 -6.24 -14.23 10.65
C GLY A 165 -5.22 -14.32 9.52
N LYS A 166 -5.63 -14.15 8.25
CA LYS A 166 -4.73 -14.15 7.09
C LYS A 166 -4.30 -12.73 6.79
N ASP A 167 -3.09 -12.60 6.26
CA ASP A 167 -2.61 -11.32 5.75
C ASP A 167 -3.19 -11.09 4.34
N HIS A 168 -4.23 -10.27 4.25
CA HIS A 168 -4.80 -9.82 2.98
C HIS A 168 -4.16 -8.54 2.44
N GLY A 169 -3.14 -8.06 3.13
CA GLY A 169 -2.36 -6.88 2.72
C GLY A 169 -1.44 -7.13 1.53
N THR A 170 -1.76 -8.12 0.67
CA THR A 170 -0.95 -8.45 -0.51
C THR A 170 -1.73 -8.25 -1.80
N VAL A 171 -1.03 -7.75 -2.83
CA VAL A 171 -1.56 -7.54 -4.18
C VAL A 171 -0.55 -8.04 -5.19
N GLU A 172 -1.01 -8.71 -6.26
CA GLU A 172 -0.15 -9.07 -7.37
C GLU A 172 0.48 -7.83 -8.00
N ALA A 173 1.78 -7.90 -8.25
CA ALA A 173 2.54 -6.92 -9.00
C ALA A 173 2.61 -7.36 -10.45
N LEU A 174 2.07 -6.55 -11.36
CA LEU A 174 2.12 -6.79 -12.79
C LEU A 174 3.20 -5.95 -13.43
N ALA A 175 3.97 -6.51 -14.36
CA ALA A 175 4.97 -5.74 -15.12
C ALA A 175 4.29 -4.59 -15.88
N ALA A 176 4.81 -3.38 -15.73
CA ALA A 176 4.25 -2.19 -16.38
C ALA A 176 4.60 -2.11 -17.88
N PHE A 177 5.65 -2.79 -18.33
CA PHE A 177 6.15 -2.80 -19.70
C PHE A 177 6.92 -4.08 -20.01
N ASP A 178 7.16 -4.33 -21.31
CA ASP A 178 8.00 -5.44 -21.77
C ASP A 178 9.47 -5.18 -21.46
N VAL A 179 10.18 -6.21 -21.04
CA VAL A 179 11.64 -6.21 -20.86
C VAL A 179 12.22 -7.37 -21.66
N GLU A 180 12.96 -7.04 -22.71
CA GLU A 180 13.67 -8.05 -23.50
C GLU A 180 14.97 -8.49 -22.82
N THR A 181 15.50 -9.64 -23.21
CA THR A 181 16.83 -10.05 -22.77
C THR A 181 17.91 -9.14 -23.38
N SER A 182 18.83 -8.66 -22.56
CA SER A 182 20.02 -7.97 -23.05
C SER A 182 20.96 -8.98 -23.73
N ASN A 183 21.51 -8.59 -24.86
CA ASN A 183 22.61 -9.33 -25.49
C ASN A 183 23.95 -8.76 -25.01
N VAL A 184 25.04 -9.53 -25.18
CA VAL A 184 26.40 -9.17 -24.71
C VAL A 184 26.86 -7.77 -25.18
N VAL A 185 26.38 -7.32 -26.33
CA VAL A 185 26.66 -5.97 -26.86
C VAL A 185 26.01 -4.88 -26.01
N THR A 186 24.76 -5.08 -25.60
CA THR A 186 24.01 -4.13 -24.77
C THR A 186 24.63 -3.99 -23.37
N GLU A 187 25.07 -5.09 -22.78
CA GLU A 187 25.75 -5.07 -21.48
C GLU A 187 27.11 -4.38 -21.55
N SER A 188 27.86 -4.59 -22.63
CA SER A 188 29.16 -3.92 -22.86
C SER A 188 29.01 -2.41 -23.00
N VAL A 189 27.97 -1.94 -23.70
CA VAL A 189 27.68 -0.50 -23.85
C VAL A 189 27.20 0.10 -22.52
N ARG A 190 26.38 -0.63 -21.74
CA ARG A 190 25.90 -0.19 -20.43
C ARG A 190 27.04 -0.06 -19.43
N GLY A 191 27.95 -1.05 -19.38
CA GLY A 191 29.17 -1.00 -18.56
C GLY A 191 30.08 0.17 -18.93
N ALA A 192 30.24 0.46 -20.23
CA ALA A 192 31.01 1.60 -20.70
C ALA A 192 30.36 2.94 -20.31
N LYS A 193 29.02 3.06 -20.39
CA LYS A 193 28.30 4.27 -19.98
C LYS A 193 28.44 4.54 -18.48
N GLY A 194 28.24 3.52 -17.63
CA GLY A 194 28.41 3.65 -16.19
C GLY A 194 29.85 4.01 -15.79
N PHE A 195 30.87 3.44 -16.47
CA PHE A 195 32.27 3.81 -16.28
C PHE A 195 32.52 5.27 -16.70
N PHE A 196 31.93 5.72 -17.81
CA PHE A 196 32.08 7.09 -18.29
C PHE A 196 31.41 8.11 -17.34
N GLU A 197 30.22 7.82 -16.83
CA GLU A 197 29.55 8.66 -15.83
C GLU A 197 30.36 8.77 -14.53
N GLN A 198 30.90 7.67 -14.01
CA GLN A 198 31.80 7.70 -12.85
C GLN A 198 33.07 8.49 -13.10
N MET A 199 33.63 8.40 -14.30
CA MET A 199 34.82 9.16 -14.69
C MET A 199 34.53 10.66 -14.78
N VAL A 200 33.38 11.05 -15.35
CA VAL A 200 32.93 12.45 -15.41
C VAL A 200 32.75 13.03 -14.01
N HIS A 201 32.10 12.30 -13.09
CA HIS A 201 31.96 12.75 -11.69
C HIS A 201 33.31 12.93 -11.01
N LYS A 202 34.23 11.98 -11.14
CA LYS A 202 35.60 12.12 -10.58
C LYS A 202 36.35 13.32 -11.13
N VAL A 203 36.19 13.60 -12.42
CA VAL A 203 36.80 14.78 -13.07
C VAL A 203 36.18 16.06 -12.56
N GLN A 204 34.86 16.11 -12.41
CA GLN A 204 34.17 17.28 -11.84
C GLN A 204 34.59 17.53 -10.37
N ASP A 205 34.67 16.50 -9.55
CA ASP A 205 35.13 16.61 -8.16
C ASP A 205 36.58 17.09 -8.09
N PHE A 206 37.45 16.59 -8.96
CA PHE A 206 38.85 17.01 -9.06
C PHE A 206 39.00 18.50 -9.42
N PHE A 207 38.26 18.97 -10.44
CA PHE A 207 38.28 20.36 -10.83
C PHE A 207 37.58 21.29 -9.82
N GLY A 208 36.49 20.81 -9.17
CA GLY A 208 35.83 21.51 -8.07
C GLY A 208 36.77 21.70 -6.87
N GLY A 209 37.53 20.69 -6.52
CA GLY A 209 38.57 20.77 -5.46
C GLY A 209 39.68 21.77 -5.79
N ILE A 210 40.17 21.80 -7.04
CA ILE A 210 41.15 22.78 -7.50
C ILE A 210 40.56 24.20 -7.47
N TRP A 211 39.33 24.39 -7.94
CA TRP A 211 38.67 25.68 -7.96
C TRP A 211 38.49 26.26 -6.57
N ASN A 212 38.03 25.47 -5.61
CA ASN A 212 37.91 25.87 -4.22
C ASN A 212 39.26 26.24 -3.59
N LYS A 213 40.32 25.54 -3.94
CA LYS A 213 41.68 25.82 -3.49
C LYS A 213 42.25 27.11 -4.09
N ILE A 214 41.93 27.42 -5.35
CA ILE A 214 42.27 28.69 -6.00
C ILE A 214 41.49 29.84 -5.35
N GLN A 215 40.21 29.70 -5.08
CA GLN A 215 39.43 30.74 -4.41
C GLN A 215 39.93 31.02 -3.00
N SER A 216 40.38 30.00 -2.24
CA SER A 216 40.93 30.21 -0.91
C SER A 216 42.28 30.98 -0.90
N ILE A 217 43.01 30.94 -2.03
CA ILE A 217 44.28 31.69 -2.17
C ILE A 217 44.02 33.16 -2.54
N PHE A 218 42.94 33.44 -3.25
CA PHE A 218 42.58 34.78 -3.72
C PHE A 218 41.52 35.52 -2.88
N SER A 219 41.04 34.90 -1.80
CA SER A 219 40.18 35.62 -0.84
C SER A 219 41.04 36.57 0.01
N PRO A 220 40.83 37.89 -0.05
CA PRO A 220 41.56 38.82 0.81
C PRO A 220 41.21 38.53 2.26
N ALA A 221 42.23 38.42 3.10
CA ALA A 221 42.06 38.37 4.55
C ALA A 221 41.30 39.62 4.97
N ALA A 222 40.16 39.40 5.66
CA ALA A 222 39.46 40.49 6.34
C ALA A 222 40.42 41.02 7.40
N THR A 223 40.94 42.22 7.18
CA THR A 223 41.63 42.99 8.20
C THR A 223 40.59 43.57 9.16
N GLU A 224 40.78 43.30 10.43
CA GLU A 224 40.11 43.96 11.56
C GLU A 224 40.27 45.49 11.53
#